data_9b925ab643abfaa52c6c1b002a0e0e9d
#
_entry.id   9b925ab643abfaa52c6c1b002a0e0e9d
#
_cell.length_a   1.000
_cell.length_b   1.000
_cell.length_c   1.000
_cell.angle_alpha   90.00
_cell.angle_beta   90.00
_cell.angle_gamma   90.00
#
_symmetry.space_group_name_H-M   'P 1'
#
loop_
_entity.id
_entity.type
_entity.pdbx_description
1 polymer ?
#
loop_
_entity_poly.entity_id
_entity_poly.type
_entity_poly.pdbx_seq_one_letter_code
_entity_poly.pdbx_strand_id
1 'polypeptide(L)'
;MKLQIMSLVVAAGLIFSSCTTTKQSTSDNAALAVPTGIQQNFSVQYPDATNVTWGHFDANNVPIDWELAGWQALDADDYVVTFNMGNDTYYSWYDSNGAWIGSTVGITDYTKLPSNIHSMLKEKYPDYTIYDVDRETWKDQIAYEIKLKKADDTKAKILVSGSGVVLKEKMKD
;
A
#
# COMPACT_ATOMS: atom_id res chain seq x y z
N MET A 1 46.90 -66.19 -8.32
CA MET A 1 46.47 -67.38 -9.07
C MET A 1 44.92 -67.50 -9.02
N LYS A 2 44.34 -67.75 -10.14
CA LYS A 2 42.92 -67.99 -10.45
C LYS A 2 41.99 -66.78 -10.50
N LEU A 3 41.84 -66.34 -11.73
CA LEU A 3 40.80 -65.61 -12.38
C LEU A 3 39.46 -66.36 -12.21
N GLN A 4 38.40 -65.66 -11.85
CA GLN A 4 37.06 -66.12 -12.20
C GLN A 4 36.25 -64.94 -12.74
N ILE A 5 35.94 -65.06 -14.00
CA ILE A 5 35.02 -64.18 -14.76
C ILE A 5 33.58 -64.67 -14.43
N MET A 6 32.72 -63.77 -14.05
CA MET A 6 31.32 -64.12 -13.99
C MET A 6 30.42 -63.03 -14.63
N SER A 7 29.77 -63.54 -15.63
CA SER A 7 28.88 -62.89 -16.63
C SER A 7 27.89 -61.87 -16.12
N LEU A 8 27.79 -60.81 -16.91
CA LEU A 8 26.79 -59.78 -16.86
C LEU A 8 25.47 -60.28 -17.51
N VAL A 9 24.39 -60.26 -16.81
CA VAL A 9 23.03 -60.38 -17.41
C VAL A 9 22.36 -59.03 -17.35
N VAL A 10 22.19 -58.43 -18.53
CA VAL A 10 21.43 -57.20 -18.72
C VAL A 10 19.96 -57.57 -18.89
N ALA A 11 19.14 -57.21 -17.91
CA ALA A 11 17.68 -57.24 -18.04
C ALA A 11 17.17 -55.83 -18.38
N ALA A 12 16.76 -55.63 -19.62
CA ALA A 12 16.12 -54.41 -20.08
C ALA A 12 14.67 -54.41 -19.61
N GLY A 13 14.39 -53.64 -18.59
CA GLY A 13 13.03 -53.34 -18.13
C GLY A 13 12.51 -52.07 -18.82
N LEU A 14 11.56 -52.21 -19.76
CA LEU A 14 10.79 -51.11 -20.35
C LEU A 14 9.80 -50.58 -19.31
N ILE A 15 10.10 -49.42 -18.73
CA ILE A 15 9.17 -48.71 -17.87
C ILE A 15 8.33 -47.78 -18.79
N PHE A 16 7.08 -48.13 -19.06
CA PHE A 16 6.13 -47.25 -19.66
C PHE A 16 5.75 -46.17 -18.64
N SER A 17 6.35 -44.98 -18.78
CA SER A 17 5.99 -43.82 -18.03
C SER A 17 4.66 -43.27 -18.58
N SER A 18 3.58 -43.62 -17.91
CA SER A 18 2.24 -43.06 -18.17
C SER A 18 2.26 -41.61 -17.73
N CYS A 19 2.39 -40.67 -18.68
CA CYS A 19 2.15 -39.26 -18.44
C CYS A 19 0.66 -39.04 -18.20
N THR A 20 0.25 -39.03 -16.95
CA THR A 20 -1.05 -38.48 -16.57
C THR A 20 -0.95 -36.96 -16.70
N THR A 21 -1.50 -36.41 -17.76
CA THR A 21 -1.65 -34.95 -17.94
C THR A 21 -2.69 -34.47 -16.94
N THR A 22 -2.26 -34.18 -15.73
CA THR A 22 -3.06 -33.40 -14.80
C THR A 22 -3.13 -31.99 -15.40
N LYS A 23 -4.31 -31.59 -15.87
CA LYS A 23 -4.60 -30.18 -16.16
C LYS A 23 -4.51 -29.43 -14.83
N GLN A 24 -3.33 -28.92 -14.56
CA GLN A 24 -3.11 -27.94 -13.51
C GLN A 24 -3.78 -26.66 -14.03
N SER A 25 -4.89 -26.29 -13.42
CA SER A 25 -5.45 -24.95 -13.57
C SER A 25 -4.39 -23.99 -13.08
N THR A 26 -3.61 -23.43 -14.00
CA THR A 26 -2.82 -22.27 -13.73
C THR A 26 -3.80 -21.12 -13.51
N SER A 27 -4.16 -20.87 -12.25
CA SER A 27 -4.52 -19.53 -11.86
C SER A 27 -3.27 -18.70 -12.15
N ASP A 28 -3.35 -17.81 -13.13
CA ASP A 28 -2.33 -16.83 -13.46
C ASP A 28 -2.20 -15.81 -12.32
N ASN A 29 -1.65 -16.25 -11.18
CA ASN A 29 -0.98 -15.39 -10.23
C ASN A 29 0.50 -15.28 -10.68
N ALA A 30 0.72 -14.65 -11.82
CA ALA A 30 2.03 -14.12 -12.11
C ALA A 30 2.34 -13.12 -10.99
N ALA A 31 3.31 -13.45 -10.13
CA ALA A 31 3.75 -12.53 -9.09
C ALA A 31 4.12 -11.21 -9.76
N LEU A 32 3.59 -10.09 -9.27
CA LEU A 32 3.85 -8.77 -9.83
C LEU A 32 5.37 -8.55 -9.91
N ALA A 33 5.88 -8.37 -11.12
CA ALA A 33 7.30 -8.10 -11.35
C ALA A 33 7.58 -6.60 -11.17
N VAL A 34 7.85 -6.18 -9.92
CA VAL A 34 8.24 -4.79 -9.62
C VAL A 34 9.68 -4.57 -10.11
N PRO A 35 9.97 -3.53 -10.93
CA PRO A 35 11.32 -3.21 -11.34
C PRO A 35 12.28 -3.00 -10.15
N THR A 36 13.50 -3.52 -10.25
CA THR A 36 14.51 -3.46 -9.17
C THR A 36 14.80 -2.01 -8.74
N GLY A 37 14.80 -1.06 -9.67
CA GLY A 37 15.01 0.36 -9.36
C GLY A 37 13.93 0.94 -8.43
N ILE A 38 12.67 0.54 -8.62
CA ILE A 38 11.56 0.97 -7.75
C ILE A 38 11.74 0.40 -6.35
N GLN A 39 12.06 -0.90 -6.26
CA GLN A 39 12.32 -1.56 -4.97
C GLN A 39 13.50 -0.93 -4.22
N GLN A 40 14.56 -0.55 -4.95
CA GLN A 40 15.72 0.15 -4.36
C GLN A 40 15.35 1.54 -3.84
N ASN A 41 14.62 2.34 -4.62
CA ASN A 41 14.14 3.65 -4.19
C ASN A 41 13.29 3.53 -2.91
N PHE A 42 12.37 2.58 -2.88
CA PHE A 42 11.58 2.28 -1.69
C PHE A 42 12.44 1.90 -0.48
N SER A 43 13.42 0.99 -0.66
CA SER A 43 14.27 0.53 0.45
C SER A 43 15.16 1.63 1.02
N VAL A 44 15.59 2.59 0.19
CA VAL A 44 16.34 3.77 0.65
C VAL A 44 15.45 4.72 1.45
N GLN A 45 14.20 4.91 1.00
CA GLN A 45 13.25 5.82 1.64
C GLN A 45 12.67 5.26 2.94
N TYR A 46 12.47 3.94 3.01
CA TYR A 46 11.87 3.24 4.14
C TYR A 46 12.72 2.03 4.59
N PRO A 47 13.91 2.27 5.17
CA PRO A 47 14.85 1.20 5.52
C PRO A 47 14.31 0.25 6.60
N ASP A 48 13.40 0.71 7.45
CA ASP A 48 12.81 -0.06 8.55
C ASP A 48 11.44 -0.68 8.17
N ALA A 49 11.06 -0.65 6.89
CA ALA A 49 9.80 -1.21 6.43
C ALA A 49 9.75 -2.74 6.61
N THR A 50 8.62 -3.22 7.13
CA THR A 50 8.32 -4.64 7.30
C THR A 50 7.00 -4.99 6.63
N ASN A 51 6.73 -6.29 6.39
CA ASN A 51 5.49 -6.76 5.76
C ASN A 51 5.19 -6.09 4.41
N VAL A 52 6.24 -5.91 3.60
CA VAL A 52 6.16 -5.19 2.32
C VAL A 52 5.38 -6.00 1.30
N THR A 53 4.34 -5.40 0.73
CA THR A 53 3.50 -5.99 -0.32
C THR A 53 3.34 -4.99 -1.45
N TRP A 54 3.59 -5.44 -2.68
CA TRP A 54 3.49 -4.62 -3.89
C TRP A 54 2.24 -4.96 -4.70
N GLY A 55 1.66 -3.95 -5.32
CA GLY A 55 0.56 -4.04 -6.27
C GLY A 55 0.66 -2.98 -7.35
N HIS A 56 -0.20 -3.05 -8.36
CA HIS A 56 -0.51 -1.90 -9.20
C HIS A 56 -1.59 -1.05 -8.55
N PHE A 57 -1.65 0.22 -8.94
CA PHE A 57 -2.70 1.10 -8.49
C PHE A 57 -4.08 0.57 -8.91
N ASP A 58 -5.00 0.53 -7.96
CA ASP A 58 -6.41 0.19 -8.17
C ASP A 58 -7.27 1.33 -7.62
N ALA A 59 -7.95 2.04 -8.52
CA ALA A 59 -8.82 3.16 -8.17
C ALA A 59 -9.98 2.79 -7.22
N ASN A 60 -10.35 1.48 -7.16
CA ASN A 60 -11.40 1.01 -6.26
C ASN A 60 -10.89 0.74 -4.83
N ASN A 61 -9.58 0.76 -4.63
CA ASN A 61 -8.93 0.39 -3.37
C ASN A 61 -7.88 1.43 -2.95
N VAL A 62 -8.27 2.70 -2.91
CA VAL A 62 -7.40 3.80 -2.46
C VAL A 62 -7.79 4.18 -1.04
N PRO A 63 -6.85 4.20 -0.08
CA PRO A 63 -7.15 4.53 1.31
C PRO A 63 -7.55 5.99 1.54
N ILE A 64 -7.21 6.88 0.61
CA ILE A 64 -7.45 8.33 0.71
C ILE A 64 -8.33 8.85 -0.44
N ASP A 65 -8.91 10.02 -0.26
CA ASP A 65 -9.70 10.72 -1.28
C ASP A 65 -8.79 11.63 -2.12
N TRP A 66 -8.26 11.10 -3.23
CA TRP A 66 -7.38 11.86 -4.13
C TRP A 66 -7.98 13.16 -4.66
N GLU A 67 -9.29 13.20 -4.89
CA GLU A 67 -9.96 14.44 -5.32
C GLU A 67 -9.86 15.51 -4.24
N LEU A 68 -9.92 15.09 -2.97
CA LEU A 68 -9.75 15.99 -1.85
C LEU A 68 -8.28 16.41 -1.71
N ALA A 69 -7.34 15.49 -1.79
CA ALA A 69 -5.91 15.75 -1.69
C ALA A 69 -5.41 16.68 -2.81
N GLY A 70 -5.95 16.54 -4.03
CA GLY A 70 -5.54 17.32 -5.19
C GLY A 70 -4.13 16.99 -5.68
N TRP A 71 -3.70 15.75 -5.46
CA TRP A 71 -2.40 15.23 -5.89
C TRP A 71 -2.38 14.89 -7.38
N GLN A 72 -1.18 14.54 -7.88
CA GLN A 72 -1.04 14.02 -9.22
C GLN A 72 -1.96 12.80 -9.40
N ALA A 73 -2.66 12.72 -10.53
CA ALA A 73 -3.47 11.55 -10.85
C ALA A 73 -2.59 10.30 -10.87
N LEU A 74 -3.10 9.23 -10.25
CA LEU A 74 -2.51 7.90 -10.33
C LEU A 74 -3.14 7.15 -11.51
N ASP A 75 -2.37 6.32 -12.18
CA ASP A 75 -2.84 5.48 -13.25
C ASP A 75 -2.56 3.97 -13.00
N ALA A 76 -3.08 3.11 -13.87
CA ALA A 76 -2.99 1.67 -13.69
C ALA A 76 -1.56 1.10 -13.80
N ASP A 77 -0.63 1.86 -14.37
CA ASP A 77 0.78 1.47 -14.51
C ASP A 77 1.62 1.88 -13.30
N ASP A 78 1.05 2.70 -12.39
CA ASP A 78 1.71 3.08 -11.15
C ASP A 78 1.75 1.91 -10.16
N TYR A 79 2.78 1.91 -9.32
CA TYR A 79 2.97 0.91 -8.29
C TYR A 79 2.50 1.42 -6.94
N VAL A 80 1.80 0.58 -6.20
CA VAL A 80 1.51 0.79 -4.79
C VAL A 80 2.28 -0.20 -3.95
N VAL A 81 2.86 0.26 -2.85
CA VAL A 81 3.46 -0.58 -1.83
C VAL A 81 2.78 -0.34 -0.50
N THR A 82 2.33 -1.43 0.12
CA THR A 82 1.81 -1.45 1.49
C THR A 82 2.88 -2.05 2.40
N PHE A 83 3.15 -1.42 3.52
CA PHE A 83 4.17 -1.86 4.46
C PHE A 83 3.90 -1.35 5.87
N ASN A 84 4.60 -1.91 6.85
CA ASN A 84 4.51 -1.46 8.23
C ASN A 84 5.81 -0.76 8.66
N MET A 85 5.67 0.33 9.43
CA MET A 85 6.75 0.93 10.23
C MET A 85 6.27 1.01 11.69
N GLY A 86 6.90 0.24 12.56
CA GLY A 86 6.37 0.02 13.91
C GLY A 86 5.01 -0.67 13.86
N ASN A 87 4.00 -0.04 14.44
CA ASN A 87 2.62 -0.54 14.49
C ASN A 87 1.71 0.08 13.41
N ASP A 88 2.23 1.02 12.62
CA ASP A 88 1.44 1.76 11.65
C ASP A 88 1.57 1.14 10.26
N THR A 89 0.47 1.08 9.51
CA THR A 89 0.43 0.63 8.13
C THR A 89 0.48 1.82 7.19
N TYR A 90 1.44 1.76 6.27
CA TYR A 90 1.70 2.79 5.27
C TYR A 90 1.33 2.30 3.89
N TYR A 91 0.93 3.26 3.04
CA TYR A 91 0.84 3.10 1.60
C TYR A 91 1.77 4.11 0.95
N SER A 92 2.49 3.70 -0.09
CA SER A 92 3.33 4.59 -0.87
C SER A 92 3.18 4.29 -2.36
N TRP A 93 3.21 5.31 -3.19
CA TRP A 93 3.00 5.21 -4.63
C TRP A 93 4.24 5.66 -5.38
N TYR A 94 4.54 4.92 -6.43
CA TYR A 94 5.65 5.19 -7.35
C TYR A 94 5.13 5.13 -8.78
N ASP A 95 5.56 6.04 -9.62
CA ASP A 95 5.24 5.98 -11.05
C ASP A 95 5.96 4.80 -11.73
N SER A 96 5.58 4.52 -12.98
CA SER A 96 6.18 3.44 -13.78
C SER A 96 7.69 3.61 -14.04
N ASN A 97 8.24 4.82 -13.85
CA ASN A 97 9.67 5.12 -13.94
C ASN A 97 10.39 4.99 -12.60
N GLY A 98 9.64 4.76 -11.50
CA GLY A 98 10.17 4.61 -10.16
C GLY A 98 10.30 5.90 -9.37
N ALA A 99 9.78 7.02 -9.85
CA ALA A 99 9.72 8.23 -9.06
C ALA A 99 8.62 8.10 -7.99
N TRP A 100 8.95 8.47 -6.76
CA TRP A 100 7.99 8.49 -5.68
C TRP A 100 6.95 9.59 -5.89
N ILE A 101 5.67 9.21 -5.80
CA ILE A 101 4.53 10.12 -5.96
C ILE A 101 4.11 10.67 -4.61
N GLY A 102 3.86 9.80 -3.64
CA GLY A 102 3.38 10.18 -2.32
C GLY A 102 3.20 8.99 -1.39
N SER A 103 2.82 9.26 -0.15
CA SER A 103 2.55 8.23 0.85
C SER A 103 1.43 8.66 1.77
N THR A 104 0.73 7.68 2.35
CA THR A 104 -0.23 7.91 3.42
C THR A 104 -0.03 6.92 4.56
N VAL A 105 -0.46 7.33 5.76
CA VAL A 105 -0.52 6.50 6.95
C VAL A 105 -1.72 6.88 7.80
N GLY A 106 -2.50 5.88 8.21
CA GLY A 106 -3.60 6.07 9.15
C GLY A 106 -3.11 6.46 10.55
N ILE A 107 -3.68 7.50 11.12
CA ILE A 107 -3.38 7.97 12.48
C ILE A 107 -4.43 7.40 13.42
N THR A 108 -4.06 6.46 14.26
CA THR A 108 -4.97 5.86 15.25
C THR A 108 -5.03 6.62 16.59
N ASP A 109 -3.95 7.29 16.94
CA ASP A 109 -3.85 8.14 18.14
C ASP A 109 -3.98 9.61 17.75
N TYR A 110 -5.20 10.11 17.78
CA TYR A 110 -5.51 11.49 17.37
C TYR A 110 -4.86 12.55 18.28
N THR A 111 -4.40 12.20 19.48
CA THR A 111 -3.68 13.12 20.36
C THR A 111 -2.33 13.55 19.78
N LYS A 112 -1.81 12.78 18.83
CA LYS A 112 -0.56 13.08 18.11
C LYS A 112 -0.72 14.06 16.95
N LEU A 113 -1.95 14.48 16.63
CA LEU A 113 -2.15 15.54 15.65
C LEU A 113 -1.49 16.85 16.13
N PRO A 114 -0.96 17.67 15.21
CA PRO A 114 -0.41 18.98 15.54
C PRO A 114 -1.40 19.85 16.32
N SER A 115 -0.91 20.60 17.31
CA SER A 115 -1.74 21.43 18.20
C SER A 115 -2.56 22.49 17.46
N ASN A 116 -2.03 23.02 16.37
CA ASN A 116 -2.73 23.96 15.49
C ASN A 116 -3.93 23.31 14.77
N ILE A 117 -3.85 22.01 14.43
CA ILE A 117 -5.01 21.26 13.89
C ILE A 117 -6.06 21.07 14.98
N HIS A 118 -5.68 20.70 16.20
CA HIS A 118 -6.63 20.62 17.32
C HIS A 118 -7.35 21.95 17.57
N SER A 119 -6.60 23.06 17.56
CA SER A 119 -7.17 24.41 17.75
C SER A 119 -8.17 24.76 16.64
N MET A 120 -7.82 24.48 15.39
CA MET A 120 -8.67 24.70 14.23
C MET A 120 -9.95 23.86 14.30
N LEU A 121 -9.83 22.57 14.67
CA LEU A 121 -11.00 21.68 14.82
C LEU A 121 -11.94 22.17 15.91
N LYS A 122 -11.42 22.58 17.06
CA LYS A 122 -12.22 23.13 18.17
C LYS A 122 -12.94 24.42 17.78
N GLU A 123 -12.31 25.25 16.96
CA GLU A 123 -12.89 26.54 16.52
C GLU A 123 -13.95 26.36 15.43
N LYS A 124 -13.64 25.55 14.40
CA LYS A 124 -14.49 25.46 13.19
C LYS A 124 -15.49 24.31 13.24
N TYR A 125 -15.19 23.25 13.99
CA TYR A 125 -15.99 22.02 14.05
C TYR A 125 -16.30 21.61 15.50
N PRO A 126 -16.84 22.53 16.36
CA PRO A 126 -16.99 22.27 17.79
C PRO A 126 -17.93 21.10 18.11
N ASP A 127 -18.92 20.83 17.24
CA ASP A 127 -19.92 19.76 17.43
C ASP A 127 -19.52 18.43 16.77
N TYR A 128 -18.32 18.36 16.18
CA TYR A 128 -17.84 17.17 15.49
C TYR A 128 -16.81 16.41 16.34
N THR A 129 -16.82 15.11 16.17
CA THR A 129 -15.77 14.20 16.67
C THR A 129 -14.99 13.61 15.51
N ILE A 130 -13.68 13.44 15.70
CA ILE A 130 -12.84 12.74 14.74
C ILE A 130 -13.18 11.24 14.81
N TYR A 131 -13.33 10.58 13.65
CA TYR A 131 -13.47 9.13 13.62
C TYR A 131 -12.45 8.44 12.71
N ASP A 132 -11.74 9.18 11.86
CA ASP A 132 -10.68 8.66 11.01
C ASP A 132 -9.73 9.80 10.61
N VAL A 133 -8.43 9.50 10.50
CA VAL A 133 -7.41 10.44 10.05
C VAL A 133 -6.35 9.71 9.25
N ASP A 134 -6.08 10.22 8.06
CA ASP A 134 -4.94 9.84 7.26
C ASP A 134 -3.95 11.01 7.15
N ARG A 135 -2.68 10.76 7.45
CA ARG A 135 -1.61 11.71 7.18
C ARG A 135 -1.02 11.43 5.81
N GLU A 136 -1.08 12.40 4.96
CA GLU A 136 -0.61 12.36 3.59
C GLU A 136 0.71 13.12 3.45
N THR A 137 1.63 12.55 2.69
CA THR A 137 2.90 13.19 2.37
C THR A 137 3.11 13.16 0.87
N TRP A 138 3.32 14.32 0.27
CA TRP A 138 3.57 14.48 -1.15
C TRP A 138 4.70 15.49 -1.36
N LYS A 139 5.84 15.03 -1.90
CA LYS A 139 7.07 15.83 -1.96
C LYS A 139 7.45 16.31 -0.54
N ASP A 140 7.54 17.59 -0.33
CA ASP A 140 7.82 18.27 0.94
C ASP A 140 6.57 18.74 1.70
N GLN A 141 5.38 18.39 1.18
CA GLN A 141 4.10 18.80 1.76
C GLN A 141 3.52 17.68 2.64
N ILE A 142 2.95 18.10 3.76
CA ILE A 142 2.18 17.23 4.66
C ILE A 142 0.77 17.79 4.76
N ALA A 143 -0.21 16.92 4.58
CA ALA A 143 -1.62 17.21 4.80
C ALA A 143 -2.26 16.12 5.66
N TYR A 144 -3.43 16.41 6.21
CA TYR A 144 -4.23 15.48 6.98
C TYR A 144 -5.63 15.43 6.39
N GLU A 145 -6.04 14.27 5.90
CA GLU A 145 -7.43 13.99 5.60
C GLU A 145 -8.13 13.59 6.89
N ILE A 146 -9.07 14.39 7.37
CA ILE A 146 -9.76 14.16 8.64
C ILE A 146 -11.23 13.91 8.37
N LYS A 147 -11.72 12.76 8.82
CA LYS A 147 -13.13 12.41 8.75
C LYS A 147 -13.80 12.71 10.10
N LEU A 148 -14.83 13.49 10.03
CA LEU A 148 -15.55 14.05 11.18
C LEU A 148 -17.01 13.60 11.18
N LYS A 149 -17.61 13.43 12.37
CA LYS A 149 -19.05 13.15 12.53
C LYS A 149 -19.63 13.87 13.72
N LYS A 150 -20.92 14.27 13.61
CA LYS A 150 -21.75 14.75 14.70
C LYS A 150 -22.48 13.60 15.41
N ALA A 151 -23.15 13.94 16.50
CA ALA A 151 -23.99 13.00 17.24
C ALA A 151 -25.20 12.48 16.44
N ASP A 152 -25.66 13.23 15.44
CA ASP A 152 -26.75 12.87 14.52
C ASP A 152 -26.26 12.10 13.26
N ASP A 153 -24.98 11.65 13.26
CA ASP A 153 -24.31 11.01 12.15
C ASP A 153 -24.05 11.87 10.90
N THR A 154 -24.36 13.17 10.95
CA THR A 154 -23.89 14.10 9.90
C THR A 154 -22.37 14.05 9.79
N LYS A 155 -21.85 13.85 8.58
CA LYS A 155 -20.42 13.63 8.34
C LYS A 155 -19.80 14.80 7.58
N ALA A 156 -18.53 15.04 7.89
CA ALA A 156 -17.68 15.93 7.10
C ALA A 156 -16.35 15.25 6.83
N LYS A 157 -15.74 15.57 5.70
CA LYS A 157 -14.38 15.22 5.36
C LYS A 157 -13.62 16.50 5.04
N ILE A 158 -12.50 16.71 5.68
CA ILE A 158 -11.66 17.90 5.47
C ILE A 158 -10.23 17.48 5.15
N LEU A 159 -9.60 18.25 4.25
CA LEU A 159 -8.15 18.20 4.04
C LEU A 159 -7.53 19.42 4.70
N VAL A 160 -6.56 19.17 5.59
CA VAL A 160 -5.91 20.22 6.39
C VAL A 160 -4.42 20.16 6.14
N SER A 161 -3.79 21.32 5.85
CA SER A 161 -2.32 21.37 5.74
C SER A 161 -1.64 21.10 7.07
N GLY A 162 -0.37 20.75 7.06
CA GLY A 162 0.45 20.62 8.28
C GLY A 162 0.47 21.89 9.15
N SER A 163 0.17 23.07 8.57
CA SER A 163 0.03 24.33 9.30
C SER A 163 -1.38 24.59 9.90
N GLY A 164 -2.33 23.66 9.72
CA GLY A 164 -3.68 23.79 10.27
C GLY A 164 -4.67 24.57 9.39
N VAL A 165 -4.30 24.86 8.15
CA VAL A 165 -5.21 25.54 7.20
C VAL A 165 -6.08 24.49 6.52
N VAL A 166 -7.41 24.67 6.56
CA VAL A 166 -8.36 23.84 5.80
C VAL A 166 -8.18 24.15 4.31
N LEU A 167 -7.76 23.16 3.54
CA LEU A 167 -7.52 23.26 2.11
C LEU A 167 -8.77 22.94 1.29
N LYS A 168 -9.49 21.92 1.72
CA LYS A 168 -10.74 21.47 1.10
C LYS A 168 -11.70 20.90 2.15
N GLU A 169 -12.97 20.92 1.82
CA GLU A 169 -14.04 20.40 2.67
C GLU A 169 -15.13 19.76 1.83
N LYS A 170 -15.63 18.61 2.26
CA LYS A 170 -16.83 17.95 1.76
C LYS A 170 -17.77 17.69 2.93
N MET A 171 -18.98 18.26 2.86
CA MET A 171 -20.06 17.90 3.79
C MET A 171 -20.86 16.75 3.19
N LYS A 172 -21.25 15.77 4.02
CA LYS A 172 -22.18 14.69 3.64
C LYS A 172 -23.38 14.79 4.58
N ASP A 173 -24.50 15.08 3.99
CA ASP A 173 -25.80 14.97 4.63
C ASP A 173 -26.19 13.50 4.79
#